data_9efa5db0c715222e2ac204aa59a6dd97
#
_entry.id   9efa5db0c715222e2ac204aa59a6dd97
#
_cell.length_a   1.000
_cell.length_b   1.000
_cell.length_c   1.000
_cell.angle_alpha   90.00
_cell.angle_beta   90.00
_cell.angle_gamma   90.00
#
_symmetry.space_group_name_H-M   'P 1'
#
loop_
_entity.id
_entity.type
_entity.pdbx_description
1 polymer ?
#
loop_
_entity_poly.entity_id
_entity_poly.type
_entity_poly.pdbx_seq_one_letter_code
_entity_poly.pdbx_strand_id
1 'polypeptide(L)' 'MGLLIYVNGQFVPEDEAKVSVFDHGFLYGDGIFEGIRAYHNSVFCLKEHVDRLYDSAKAINLEIPLSKEEMGEVI' A
#
# COMPACT_ATOMS: atom_id res chain seq x y z
N MET A 1 20.82 -4.54 7.91
CA MET A 1 19.64 -3.71 8.21
C MET A 1 18.56 -3.99 7.19
N GLY A 2 17.43 -4.49 7.62
CA GLY A 2 16.35 -4.84 6.73
C GLY A 2 15.38 -3.69 6.48
N LEU A 3 14.46 -3.90 5.55
CA LEU A 3 13.38 -2.97 5.27
C LEU A 3 12.23 -3.20 6.25
N LEU A 4 11.49 -2.15 6.55
CA LEU A 4 10.23 -2.26 7.24
C LEU A 4 9.09 -2.20 6.23
N ILE A 5 8.15 -3.11 6.37
CA ILE A 5 7.01 -3.21 5.45
C ILE A 5 5.73 -3.14 6.27
N TYR A 6 4.78 -2.34 5.79
CA TYR A 6 3.49 -2.20 6.46
C TYR A 6 2.54 -3.26 5.92
N VAL A 7 2.15 -4.21 6.77
CA VAL A 7 1.26 -5.30 6.40
C VAL A 7 0.16 -5.44 7.43
N ASN A 8 -1.09 -5.40 6.99
CA ASN A 8 -2.26 -5.62 7.84
C ASN A 8 -2.26 -4.77 9.11
N GLY A 9 -1.91 -3.49 8.98
CA GLY A 9 -1.95 -2.53 10.07
C GLY A 9 -0.71 -2.52 10.96
N GLN A 10 0.36 -3.22 10.58
CA GLN A 10 1.58 -3.28 11.37
C GLN A 10 2.83 -3.12 10.50
N PHE A 11 3.84 -2.44 11.05
CA PHE A 11 5.16 -2.42 10.43
C PHE A 11 5.92 -3.66 10.86
N VAL A 12 6.39 -4.44 9.89
CA VAL A 12 7.13 -5.68 10.17
C VAL A 12 8.43 -5.69 9.37
N PRO A 13 9.46 -6.43 9.84
CA PRO A 13 10.67 -6.65 9.04
C PRO A 13 10.33 -7.39 7.75
N GLU A 14 11.17 -7.25 6.72
CA GLU A 14 10.89 -7.82 5.41
C GLU A 14 10.73 -9.34 5.43
N ASP A 15 11.44 -10.04 6.32
CA ASP A 15 11.35 -11.51 6.43
C ASP A 15 10.05 -11.97 7.11
N GLU A 16 9.32 -11.05 7.74
CA GLU A 16 8.02 -11.34 8.35
C GLU A 16 6.85 -10.76 7.55
N ALA A 17 7.12 -10.11 6.43
CA ALA A 17 6.09 -9.52 5.57
C ALA A 17 5.52 -10.60 4.66
N LYS A 18 4.43 -11.21 5.09
CA LYS A 18 3.81 -12.34 4.40
C LYS A 18 2.32 -12.12 4.23
N VAL A 19 1.77 -12.67 3.16
CA VAL A 19 0.33 -12.69 2.95
C VAL A 19 -0.12 -14.16 2.85
N SER A 20 -1.39 -14.40 3.17
CA SER A 20 -1.96 -15.74 3.08
C SER A 20 -1.97 -16.23 1.64
N VAL A 21 -1.72 -17.53 1.44
CA VAL A 21 -1.88 -18.14 0.11
C VAL A 21 -3.36 -18.19 -0.31
N PHE A 22 -4.27 -17.93 0.63
CA PHE A 22 -5.71 -17.85 0.36
C PHE A 22 -6.19 -16.42 0.19
N ASP A 23 -5.27 -15.43 0.20
CA ASP A 23 -5.62 -14.03 -0.02
C ASP A 23 -6.33 -13.86 -1.36
N HIS A 24 -7.44 -13.10 -1.36
CA HIS A 24 -8.26 -12.94 -2.55
C HIS A 24 -7.48 -12.30 -3.70
N GLY A 25 -6.71 -11.26 -3.42
CA GLY A 25 -5.88 -10.60 -4.42
C GLY A 25 -4.83 -11.54 -5.01
N PHE A 26 -4.22 -12.37 -4.16
CA PHE A 26 -3.22 -13.34 -4.60
C PHE A 26 -3.84 -14.40 -5.53
N LEU A 27 -5.01 -14.91 -5.16
CA LEU A 27 -5.66 -15.99 -5.92
C LEU A 27 -6.35 -15.50 -7.19
N TYR A 28 -6.94 -14.31 -7.17
CA TYR A 28 -7.81 -13.84 -8.25
C TYR A 28 -7.28 -12.59 -8.95
N GLY A 29 -6.20 -12.02 -8.46
CA GLY A 29 -5.59 -10.85 -9.09
C GLY A 29 -6.37 -9.56 -8.94
N ASP A 30 -7.33 -9.48 -8.03
CA ASP A 30 -8.12 -8.27 -7.81
C ASP A 30 -7.50 -7.39 -6.74
N GLY A 31 -6.45 -6.72 -7.12
CA GLY A 31 -5.75 -5.80 -6.24
C GLY A 31 -5.40 -4.52 -6.97
N ILE A 32 -4.88 -3.56 -6.22
CA ILE A 32 -4.42 -2.29 -6.76
C ILE A 32 -3.00 -2.01 -6.24
N PHE A 33 -2.23 -1.25 -7.01
CA PHE A 33 -0.89 -0.86 -6.57
C PHE A 33 -0.48 0.46 -7.18
N GLU A 34 0.52 1.11 -6.55
CA GLU A 34 1.17 2.32 -7.05
C GLU A 34 2.67 2.18 -6.86
N GLY A 35 3.42 2.52 -7.89
CA GLY A 35 4.88 2.62 -7.78
C GLY A 35 5.25 4.04 -7.43
N ILE A 36 5.89 4.25 -6.30
CA ILE A 36 6.21 5.58 -5.78
C ILE A 36 7.73 5.71 -5.61
N ARG A 37 8.29 6.82 -6.10
CA ARG A 37 9.72 7.09 -5.97
C ARG A 37 9.98 8.02 -4.79
N ALA A 38 11.13 7.82 -4.17
CA ALA A 38 11.61 8.69 -3.11
C ALA A 38 12.97 9.27 -3.48
N TYR A 39 13.13 10.57 -3.26
CA TYR A 39 14.37 11.29 -3.50
C TYR A 39 14.74 12.10 -2.28
N HIS A 40 16.00 12.01 -1.83
CA HIS A 40 16.49 12.79 -0.69
C HIS A 40 15.57 12.73 0.53
N ASN A 41 15.10 11.52 0.86
CA ASN A 41 14.18 11.26 1.96
C ASN A 41 12.79 11.90 1.79
N SER A 42 12.45 12.30 0.56
CA SER A 42 11.11 12.82 0.25
C SER A 42 10.44 11.93 -0.78
N VAL A 43 9.14 11.66 -0.54
CA VAL A 43 8.35 10.86 -1.47
C VAL A 43 7.85 11.76 -2.60
N PHE A 44 8.13 11.35 -3.84
CA PHE A 44 7.77 12.13 -5.02
C PHE A 44 6.29 12.00 -5.35
N CYS A 45 5.60 13.14 -5.47
CA CYS A 45 4.18 13.20 -5.83
C CYS A 45 3.27 12.35 -4.93
N LEU A 46 3.52 12.38 -3.62
CA LEU A 46 2.77 11.55 -2.67
C LEU A 46 1.25 11.73 -2.78
N LYS A 47 0.79 12.98 -2.79
CA LYS A 47 -0.64 13.27 -2.83
C LYS A 47 -1.29 12.68 -4.08
N GLU A 48 -0.66 12.87 -5.23
CA GLU A 48 -1.17 12.38 -6.52
C GLU A 48 -1.23 10.86 -6.54
N HIS A 49 -0.21 10.18 -6.01
CA HIS A 49 -0.19 8.72 -5.92
C HIS A 49 -1.28 8.20 -4.99
N VAL A 50 -1.44 8.83 -3.83
CA VAL A 50 -2.48 8.42 -2.87
C VAL A 50 -3.87 8.64 -3.47
N ASP A 51 -4.11 9.79 -4.09
CA ASP A 51 -5.40 10.07 -4.73
C ASP A 51 -5.71 9.03 -5.80
N ARG A 52 -4.74 8.69 -6.65
CA ARG A 52 -4.93 7.71 -7.71
C ARG A 52 -5.16 6.30 -7.15
N LEU A 53 -4.46 5.96 -6.06
CA LEU A 53 -4.68 4.68 -5.39
C LEU A 53 -6.12 4.52 -4.92
N TYR A 54 -6.68 5.58 -4.32
CA TYR A 54 -8.06 5.55 -3.84
C TYR A 54 -9.06 5.53 -5.00
N ASP A 55 -8.75 6.20 -6.12
CA ASP A 55 -9.57 6.13 -7.33
C ASP A 55 -9.58 4.71 -7.89
N SER A 56 -8.43 4.04 -7.90
CA SER A 56 -8.32 2.65 -8.35
C SER A 56 -9.11 1.71 -7.45
N ALA A 57 -9.08 1.94 -6.14
CA ALA A 57 -9.84 1.16 -5.18
C ALA A 57 -11.34 1.28 -5.43
N LYS A 58 -11.80 2.49 -5.74
CA LYS A 58 -13.20 2.75 -6.07
C LYS A 58 -13.63 1.97 -7.30
N ALA A 59 -12.76 1.91 -8.31
CA ALA A 59 -13.07 1.24 -9.57
C ALA A 59 -13.34 -0.25 -9.40
N ILE A 60 -12.74 -0.90 -8.39
CA ILE A 60 -12.95 -2.32 -8.11
C ILE A 60 -13.75 -2.56 -6.82
N ASN A 61 -14.40 -1.52 -6.29
CA ASN A 61 -15.19 -1.59 -5.04
C ASN A 61 -14.39 -2.11 -3.84
N LEU A 62 -13.13 -1.73 -3.77
CA LEU A 62 -12.27 -2.08 -2.64
C LEU A 62 -12.31 -0.98 -1.59
N GLU A 63 -12.64 -1.33 -0.36
CA GLU A 63 -12.59 -0.40 0.76
C GLU A 63 -11.20 -0.43 1.39
N ILE A 64 -10.59 0.75 1.46
CA ILE A 64 -9.31 0.90 2.14
C ILE A 64 -9.60 1.34 3.58
N PRO A 65 -9.12 0.59 4.59
CA PRO A 65 -9.44 0.90 5.99
C PRO A 65 -8.73 2.13 6.55
N LEU A 66 -7.84 2.74 5.78
CA LEU A 66 -7.13 3.96 6.18
C LEU A 66 -7.68 5.16 5.42
N SER A 67 -7.66 6.34 6.05
CA SER A 67 -7.92 7.59 5.33
C SER A 67 -6.72 7.92 4.43
N LYS A 68 -6.88 8.87 3.51
CA LYS A 68 -5.77 9.31 2.65
C LYS A 68 -4.62 9.87 3.47
N GLU A 69 -4.91 10.60 4.54
CA GLU A 69 -3.88 11.13 5.43
C GLU A 69 -3.12 10.00 6.12
N GLU A 70 -3.83 9.00 6.64
CA GLU A 70 -3.21 7.85 7.28
C GLU A 70 -2.36 7.05 6.31
N MET A 71 -2.83 6.89 5.08
CA MET A 71 -2.08 6.21 4.03
C MET A 71 -0.77 6.95 3.73
N GLY A 72 -0.82 8.28 3.66
CA GLY A 72 0.38 9.10 3.46
C GLY A 72 1.39 8.93 4.58
N GLU A 73 0.92 8.74 5.81
CA GLU A 73 1.81 8.57 6.96
C GLU A 73 2.53 7.22 6.95
N VAL A 74 1.90 6.15 6.43
CA VAL A 74 2.57 4.84 6.38
C VAL A 74 3.52 4.72 5.19
N ILE A 75 3.38 5.55 4.17
CA ILE A 75 4.31 5.59 3.06
C ILE A 75 5.55 6.42 3.44
#